data_df828d19d265aee78063999a88488043
#
_entry.id   df828d19d265aee78063999a88488043
#
_cell.length_a   1.000
_cell.length_b   1.000
_cell.length_c   1.000
_cell.angle_alpha   90.00
_cell.angle_beta   90.00
_cell.angle_gamma   90.00
#
_symmetry.space_group_name_H-M   'P 1'
#
loop_
_entity.id
_entity.type
_entity.pdbx_description
1 polymer ?
#
loop_
_entity_poly.entity_id
_entity_poly.type
_entity_poly.pdbx_seq_one_letter_code
_entity_poly.pdbx_strand_id
1 'polypeptide(L)'
;MTFATKNFDTEPHAADTLLFATAPCPLGRILVARGTRGVRAVLIGDSADALEADLAARFPKSRLLADDRAVRDDITKVVRFIEAPAKGLDLVLELNGTPFQHRVWDEVRKIGAGETVTYKELAARVGSPASPRYCXXXXXXXXXXLAVPCHRVVRSDGALAGYRWGLDRKRQLLRNEVQI
;
A
#
# COMPACT_ATOMS: atom_id res chain seq x y z
N MET A 1 -23.78 -10.25 1.30
CA MET A 1 -23.14 -9.35 1.43
C MET A 1 -22.37 -8.76 0.43
N THR A 2 -21.96 -9.38 -0.53
CA THR A 2 -21.22 -8.77 -1.56
C THR A 2 -22.03 -7.78 -2.31
N PHE A 3 -23.33 -7.92 -2.28
CA PHE A 3 -24.09 -6.98 -3.02
C PHE A 3 -23.97 -5.59 -2.45
N ALA A 4 -23.66 -5.45 -1.24
CA ALA A 4 -23.46 -4.12 -0.71
C ALA A 4 -22.28 -3.46 -1.39
N THR A 5 -21.28 -4.23 -1.70
CA THR A 5 -20.14 -3.73 -2.39
C THR A 5 -20.50 -3.22 -3.76
N LYS A 6 -21.37 -3.95 -4.43
CA LYS A 6 -21.75 -3.51 -5.73
C LYS A 6 -22.47 -2.21 -5.67
N ASN A 7 -23.33 -2.04 -4.69
CA ASN A 7 -24.08 -0.80 -4.59
C ASN A 7 -23.16 0.38 -4.39
N PHE A 8 -22.10 0.20 -3.61
CA PHE A 8 -21.16 1.25 -3.45
C PHE A 8 -20.54 1.61 -4.76
N ASP A 9 -20.19 0.64 -5.55
CA ASP A 9 -19.53 0.89 -6.80
C ASP A 9 -20.41 1.64 -7.77
N THR A 10 -21.70 1.40 -7.70
CA THR A 10 -22.59 2.07 -8.60
C THR A 10 -22.97 3.46 -8.14
N GLU A 11 -22.62 3.80 -6.91
CA GLU A 11 -22.89 5.13 -6.39
C GLU A 11 -21.59 5.86 -6.21
N PRO A 12 -20.92 6.19 -7.27
CA PRO A 12 -19.54 6.63 -7.17
C PRO A 12 -19.34 7.94 -6.44
N HIS A 13 -20.29 8.82 -6.48
CA HIS A 13 -20.03 10.09 -5.90
C HIS A 13 -20.55 10.25 -4.51
N ALA A 14 -21.64 9.68 -4.23
CA ALA A 14 -22.35 9.98 -3.00
C ALA A 14 -21.60 9.56 -1.76
N ALA A 15 -21.02 8.40 -1.80
CA ALA A 15 -20.42 7.87 -0.60
C ALA A 15 -18.92 7.88 -0.63
N ASP A 16 -18.34 8.50 -1.60
CA ASP A 16 -16.91 8.38 -1.76
C ASP A 16 -16.17 9.54 -1.11
N THR A 17 -16.19 9.52 0.20
CA THR A 17 -15.43 10.47 0.97
C THR A 17 -14.29 9.75 1.66
N LEU A 18 -13.10 10.31 1.58
CA LEU A 18 -11.94 9.77 2.27
C LEU A 18 -11.52 10.73 3.36
N LEU A 19 -11.32 10.20 4.54
CA LEU A 19 -10.81 10.97 5.66
C LEU A 19 -9.32 10.68 5.76
N PHE A 20 -8.51 11.72 5.88
CA PHE A 20 -7.07 11.51 5.82
C PHE A 20 -6.32 12.42 6.79
N ALA A 21 -5.09 12.01 7.07
CA ALA A 21 -4.16 12.86 7.81
C ALA A 21 -2.74 12.43 7.47
N THR A 22 -1.80 13.29 7.77
CA THR A 22 -0.38 12.96 7.58
C THR A 22 0.33 13.01 8.91
N ALA A 23 1.49 12.37 8.97
CA ALA A 23 2.30 12.38 10.17
C ALA A 23 3.75 12.10 9.82
N PRO A 24 4.69 12.57 10.64
CA PRO A 24 6.09 12.24 10.40
C PRO A 24 6.37 10.79 10.74
N CYS A 25 7.38 10.24 10.11
CA CYS A 25 7.80 8.88 10.38
C CYS A 25 9.28 8.77 10.07
N PRO A 26 9.92 7.64 10.43
CA PRO A 26 11.36 7.52 10.16
C PRO A 26 11.76 7.60 8.70
N LEU A 27 10.83 7.39 7.79
CA LEU A 27 11.13 7.43 6.37
C LEU A 27 10.69 8.72 5.69
N GLY A 28 10.28 9.71 6.46
CA GLY A 28 9.82 10.98 5.92
C GLY A 28 8.46 11.32 6.50
N ARG A 29 7.44 11.20 5.67
CA ARG A 29 6.11 11.51 6.14
C ARG A 29 5.13 10.53 5.54
N ILE A 30 4.12 10.13 6.30
CA ILE A 30 3.10 9.24 5.78
C ILE A 30 1.76 9.95 5.71
N LEU A 31 0.91 9.44 4.84
CA LEU A 31 -0.49 9.82 4.78
C LEU A 31 -1.31 8.56 4.82
N VAL A 32 -2.35 8.55 5.64
CA VAL A 32 -3.31 7.46 5.65
C VAL A 32 -4.67 8.04 5.32
N ALA A 33 -5.38 7.37 4.43
CA ALA A 33 -6.74 7.77 4.07
C ALA A 33 -7.65 6.56 4.18
N ARG A 34 -8.81 6.79 4.79
CA ARG A 34 -9.75 5.70 4.94
C ARG A 34 -11.15 6.11 4.48
N GLY A 35 -11.86 5.12 3.95
CA GLY A 35 -13.26 5.28 3.61
C GLY A 35 -14.11 4.60 4.67
N THR A 36 -15.34 4.31 4.33
CA THR A 36 -16.26 3.73 5.30
C THR A 36 -15.94 2.28 5.62
N ARG A 37 -15.26 1.59 4.72
CA ARG A 37 -15.02 0.17 4.92
C ARG A 37 -13.59 -0.20 5.25
N GLY A 38 -12.72 0.75 5.27
CA GLY A 38 -11.34 0.45 5.61
C GLY A 38 -10.38 1.48 5.05
N VAL A 39 -9.10 1.20 5.22
CA VAL A 39 -8.04 2.08 4.73
C VAL A 39 -7.90 1.88 3.24
N ARG A 40 -7.94 2.98 2.50
CA ARG A 40 -7.83 2.95 1.05
C ARG A 40 -6.48 3.41 0.52
N ALA A 41 -5.71 4.10 1.32
CA ALA A 41 -4.39 4.54 0.88
C ALA A 41 -3.45 4.69 2.06
N VAL A 42 -2.22 4.27 1.86
CA VAL A 42 -1.11 4.57 2.74
C VAL A 42 0.01 5.04 1.82
N LEU A 43 0.40 6.29 1.94
CA LEU A 43 1.39 6.89 1.05
C LEU A 43 2.57 7.39 1.88
N ILE A 44 3.75 7.38 1.28
CA ILE A 44 4.95 7.93 1.91
C ILE A 44 5.55 8.97 1.00
N GLY A 45 6.04 10.04 1.58
CA GLY A 45 6.67 11.09 0.80
C GLY A 45 7.47 12.01 1.68
N ASP A 46 7.81 13.17 1.14
CA ASP A 46 8.66 14.11 1.85
C ASP A 46 7.89 15.21 2.55
N SER A 47 6.70 15.52 2.12
CA SER A 47 5.95 16.61 2.72
C SER A 47 4.47 16.34 2.70
N ALA A 48 3.75 17.01 3.60
CA ALA A 48 2.30 16.87 3.63
C ALA A 48 1.67 17.34 2.32
N ASP A 49 2.18 18.46 1.79
CA ASP A 49 1.60 19.00 0.56
C ASP A 49 1.73 18.02 -0.60
N ALA A 50 2.90 17.41 -0.73
CA ALA A 50 3.10 16.44 -1.81
C ALA A 50 2.21 15.22 -1.65
N LEU A 51 2.04 14.78 -0.42
CA LEU A 51 1.19 13.60 -0.17
C LEU A 51 -0.26 13.91 -0.43
N GLU A 52 -0.72 15.08 -0.06
CA GLU A 52 -2.11 15.44 -0.31
C GLU A 52 -2.37 15.59 -1.80
N ALA A 53 -1.41 16.14 -2.53
CA ALA A 53 -1.55 16.23 -3.98
C ALA A 53 -1.59 14.84 -4.62
N ASP A 54 -0.78 13.93 -4.12
CA ASP A 54 -0.77 12.57 -4.63
C ASP A 54 -2.11 11.89 -4.36
N LEU A 55 -2.64 12.08 -3.16
CA LEU A 55 -3.95 11.51 -2.83
C LEU A 55 -5.02 12.05 -3.77
N ALA A 56 -5.02 13.34 -4.01
CA ALA A 56 -6.01 13.93 -4.90
C ALA A 56 -5.90 13.40 -6.31
N ALA A 57 -4.66 13.20 -6.77
CA ALA A 57 -4.46 12.68 -8.12
C ALA A 57 -4.94 11.24 -8.24
N ARG A 58 -4.79 10.46 -7.19
CA ARG A 58 -5.19 9.06 -7.26
C ARG A 58 -6.68 8.85 -7.06
N PHE A 59 -7.35 9.79 -6.39
CA PHE A 59 -8.78 9.67 -6.12
C PHE A 59 -9.50 10.93 -6.57
N PRO A 60 -9.47 11.20 -7.88
CA PRO A 60 -9.98 12.48 -8.36
C PRO A 60 -11.48 12.65 -8.20
N LYS A 61 -12.20 11.56 -8.01
CA LYS A 61 -13.65 11.65 -7.85
C LYS A 61 -14.09 11.59 -6.41
N SER A 62 -13.15 11.48 -5.49
CA SER A 62 -13.49 11.38 -4.08
C SER A 62 -13.44 12.74 -3.42
N ARG A 63 -14.22 12.89 -2.40
CA ARG A 63 -14.15 14.06 -1.56
C ARG A 63 -13.12 13.79 -0.47
N LEU A 64 -12.17 14.68 -0.32
CA LEU A 64 -11.07 14.46 0.62
C LEU A 64 -11.20 15.42 1.78
N LEU A 65 -11.30 14.89 2.99
CA LEU A 65 -11.43 15.70 4.19
C LEU A 65 -10.32 15.37 5.17
N ALA A 66 -9.64 16.39 5.63
CA ALA A 66 -8.61 16.19 6.64
C ALA A 66 -9.27 15.91 7.97
N ASP A 67 -8.89 14.82 8.61
CA ASP A 67 -9.51 14.43 9.88
C ASP A 67 -8.54 13.58 10.67
N ASP A 68 -7.76 14.21 11.54
CA ASP A 68 -6.75 13.50 12.31
C ASP A 68 -7.35 12.42 13.19
N ARG A 69 -8.50 12.70 13.78
CA ARG A 69 -9.08 11.75 14.69
C ARG A 69 -9.49 10.48 14.02
N ALA A 70 -10.03 10.59 12.82
CA ALA A 70 -10.57 9.43 12.12
C ALA A 70 -9.50 8.41 11.79
N VAL A 71 -8.27 8.85 11.56
CA VAL A 71 -7.21 7.94 11.14
C VAL A 71 -6.08 7.83 12.14
N ARG A 72 -6.27 8.35 13.35
CA ARG A 72 -5.19 8.36 14.33
C ARG A 72 -4.67 6.97 14.65
N ASP A 73 -5.57 6.02 14.86
CA ASP A 73 -5.13 4.67 15.18
C ASP A 73 -4.43 4.03 14.00
N ASP A 74 -4.92 4.28 12.80
CA ASP A 74 -4.29 3.73 11.60
C ASP A 74 -2.88 4.26 11.45
N ILE A 75 -2.73 5.57 11.65
CA ILE A 75 -1.40 6.18 11.54
C ILE A 75 -0.46 5.62 12.59
N THR A 76 -0.94 5.47 13.81
CA THR A 76 -0.10 4.92 14.87
C THR A 76 0.38 3.52 14.49
N LYS A 77 -0.49 2.70 13.93
CA LYS A 77 -0.11 1.36 13.52
C LYS A 77 0.94 1.39 12.41
N VAL A 78 0.77 2.29 11.45
CA VAL A 78 1.73 2.36 10.36
C VAL A 78 3.10 2.82 10.86
N VAL A 79 3.14 3.83 11.71
CA VAL A 79 4.42 4.30 12.23
C VAL A 79 5.10 3.21 13.04
N ARG A 80 4.34 2.51 13.87
CA ARG A 80 4.90 1.41 14.65
C ARG A 80 5.45 0.31 13.76
N PHE A 81 4.77 0.02 12.67
CA PHE A 81 5.25 -0.98 11.73
C PHE A 81 6.59 -0.57 11.14
N ILE A 82 6.72 0.70 10.77
CA ILE A 82 7.98 1.15 10.20
C ILE A 82 9.10 1.00 11.23
N GLU A 83 8.80 1.28 12.47
CA GLU A 83 9.81 1.20 13.53
C GLU A 83 10.10 -0.23 13.95
N ALA A 84 9.11 -1.11 13.90
CA ALA A 84 9.25 -2.48 14.37
C ALA A 84 8.48 -3.42 13.45
N PRO A 85 9.01 -3.70 12.28
CA PRO A 85 8.25 -4.47 11.29
C PRO A 85 7.95 -5.91 11.69
N ALA A 86 8.67 -6.45 12.66
CA ALA A 86 8.39 -7.82 13.07
C ALA A 86 7.00 -7.98 13.64
N LYS A 87 6.42 -6.92 14.16
CA LYS A 87 5.10 -7.00 14.76
C LYS A 87 3.98 -7.01 13.74
N GLY A 88 4.31 -6.77 12.48
CA GLY A 88 3.32 -6.78 11.43
C GLY A 88 2.48 -5.52 11.41
N LEU A 89 1.60 -5.46 10.44
CA LEU A 89 0.74 -4.30 10.26
C LEU A 89 -0.71 -4.78 10.11
N ASP A 90 -1.52 -4.49 11.11
CA ASP A 90 -2.88 -4.95 11.18
C ASP A 90 -3.83 -3.81 10.86
N LEU A 91 -4.11 -3.63 9.58
CA LEU A 91 -5.06 -2.63 9.12
C LEU A 91 -6.18 -3.31 8.35
N VAL A 92 -7.39 -2.82 8.52
CA VAL A 92 -8.48 -3.26 7.69
C VAL A 92 -8.41 -2.46 6.40
N LEU A 93 -8.21 -3.15 5.29
CA LEU A 93 -8.00 -2.51 4.01
C LEU A 93 -9.22 -2.59 3.13
N GLU A 94 -9.45 -1.53 2.38
CA GLU A 94 -10.46 -1.54 1.35
C GLU A 94 -9.73 -1.37 0.03
N LEU A 95 -9.45 -2.50 -0.65
CA LEU A 95 -8.68 -2.51 -1.87
C LEU A 95 -9.61 -2.64 -3.07
N ASN A 96 -9.46 -1.73 -4.01
CA ASN A 96 -10.22 -1.79 -5.24
C ASN A 96 -9.29 -2.14 -6.37
N GLY A 97 -9.66 -3.12 -7.15
CA GLY A 97 -8.85 -3.52 -8.28
C GLY A 97 -9.47 -4.68 -9.01
N THR A 98 -8.82 -5.08 -10.09
CA THR A 98 -9.28 -6.21 -10.88
C THR A 98 -9.02 -7.51 -10.12
N PRO A 99 -9.65 -8.61 -10.54
CA PRO A 99 -9.33 -9.90 -9.91
C PRO A 99 -7.86 -10.25 -9.99
N PHE A 100 -7.20 -9.92 -11.09
CA PHE A 100 -5.77 -10.22 -11.21
C PHE A 100 -4.97 -9.38 -10.23
N GLN A 101 -5.28 -8.09 -10.09
CA GLN A 101 -4.59 -7.26 -9.13
C GLN A 101 -4.75 -7.81 -7.72
N HIS A 102 -5.95 -8.26 -7.37
CA HIS A 102 -6.17 -8.83 -6.05
C HIS A 102 -5.34 -10.08 -5.84
N ARG A 103 -5.20 -10.92 -6.88
CA ARG A 103 -4.37 -12.11 -6.74
C ARG A 103 -2.92 -11.75 -6.49
N VAL A 104 -2.41 -10.74 -7.19
CA VAL A 104 -1.04 -10.30 -6.98
C VAL A 104 -0.88 -9.77 -5.57
N TRP A 105 -1.76 -8.88 -5.15
CA TRP A 105 -1.65 -8.29 -3.82
C TRP A 105 -1.77 -9.33 -2.72
N ASP A 106 -2.64 -10.31 -2.88
CA ASP A 106 -2.77 -11.36 -1.88
C ASP A 106 -1.48 -12.14 -1.73
N GLU A 107 -0.80 -12.43 -2.84
CA GLU A 107 0.47 -13.15 -2.75
C GLU A 107 1.56 -12.29 -2.12
N VAL A 108 1.57 -11.00 -2.44
CA VAL A 108 2.56 -10.12 -1.84
C VAL A 108 2.35 -10.04 -0.32
N ARG A 109 1.11 -10.04 0.12
CA ARG A 109 0.82 -9.95 1.56
C ARG A 109 1.28 -11.16 2.33
N LYS A 110 1.52 -12.28 1.66
CA LYS A 110 2.01 -13.49 2.31
C LYS A 110 3.50 -13.46 2.58
N ILE A 111 4.23 -12.52 1.98
CA ILE A 111 5.68 -12.45 2.17
C ILE A 111 5.96 -11.87 3.54
N GLY A 112 6.65 -12.60 4.39
CA GLY A 112 6.90 -12.14 5.74
C GLY A 112 8.06 -11.18 5.84
N ALA A 113 8.13 -10.47 6.97
CA ALA A 113 9.23 -9.56 7.22
C ALA A 113 10.54 -10.35 7.22
N GLY A 114 11.53 -9.83 6.57
CA GLY A 114 12.82 -10.51 6.46
C GLY A 114 12.92 -11.44 5.28
N GLU A 115 11.82 -11.61 4.53
CA GLU A 115 11.81 -12.44 3.34
C GLU A 115 11.70 -11.58 2.10
N THR A 116 12.23 -12.05 0.99
CA THR A 116 11.99 -11.40 -0.30
C THR A 116 11.58 -12.44 -1.32
N VAL A 117 10.88 -11.99 -2.34
CA VAL A 117 10.41 -12.83 -3.43
C VAL A 117 10.75 -12.10 -4.72
N THR A 118 11.20 -12.83 -5.73
CA THR A 118 11.50 -12.18 -7.00
C THR A 118 10.21 -11.95 -7.78
N TYR A 119 10.27 -11.02 -8.73
CA TYR A 119 9.11 -10.80 -9.59
C TYR A 119 8.76 -12.05 -10.36
N LYS A 120 9.76 -12.84 -10.72
CA LYS A 120 9.52 -14.08 -11.43
C LYS A 120 8.79 -15.09 -10.54
N GLU A 121 9.23 -15.22 -9.30
CA GLU A 121 8.56 -16.10 -8.35
C GLU A 121 7.13 -15.63 -8.09
N LEU A 122 6.94 -14.33 -7.96
CA LEU A 122 5.62 -13.79 -7.72
C LEU A 122 4.69 -14.12 -8.89
N ALA A 123 5.17 -13.94 -10.11
CA ALA A 123 4.36 -14.24 -11.29
C ALA A 123 3.96 -15.71 -11.31
N ALA A 124 4.88 -16.58 -10.92
CA ALA A 124 4.56 -18.01 -10.86
C ALA A 124 3.50 -18.29 -9.82
N ARG A 125 3.60 -17.63 -8.67
CA ARG A 125 2.64 -17.85 -7.59
C ARG A 125 1.24 -17.41 -7.95
N VAL A 126 1.12 -16.33 -8.74
CA VAL A 126 -0.21 -15.88 -9.13
C VAL A 126 -0.74 -16.62 -10.36
N GLY A 127 0.07 -17.53 -10.92
CA GLY A 127 -0.40 -18.31 -12.03
C GLY A 127 -0.20 -17.67 -13.39
N SER A 128 0.71 -16.71 -13.47
CA SER A 128 0.96 -16.03 -14.72
C SER A 128 2.46 -15.91 -14.93
N PRO A 129 3.16 -17.03 -15.07
CA PRO A 129 4.62 -16.99 -15.07
C PRO A 129 5.22 -16.22 -16.25
N ALA A 130 4.45 -15.97 -17.29
CA ALA A 130 4.99 -15.25 -18.42
C ALA A 130 4.96 -13.74 -18.23
N SER A 131 4.44 -13.25 -17.13
CA SER A 131 4.27 -11.82 -16.96
C SER A 131 4.81 -11.26 -15.65
N PRO A 132 6.12 -11.44 -15.39
CA PRO A 132 6.66 -10.80 -14.19
C PRO A 132 6.55 -9.28 -14.25
N ARG A 133 6.71 -8.73 -15.43
CA ARG A 133 6.63 -7.29 -15.61
C ARG A 133 5.23 -6.77 -15.26
N TYR A 134 4.25 -7.53 -15.57
CA TYR A 134 2.87 -7.14 -15.30
C TYR A 134 2.63 -7.07 -13.78
N CYS A 135 3.27 -7.95 -13.08
CA CYS A 135 3.18 -7.88 -11.62
C CYS A 135 3.75 -6.58 -11.06
N UNK A 136 4.68 -6.26 -11.60
CA UNK A 136 5.35 -5.10 -11.15
C UNK A 136 4.53 -3.88 -11.37
N UNK A 137 3.75 -3.89 -12.29
CA UNK A 137 2.90 -2.80 -12.57
C UNK A 137 1.73 -2.73 -11.64
N UNK A 138 1.38 -3.88 -11.24
CA UNK A 138 0.34 -3.99 -10.32
C UNK A 138 0.72 -3.55 -8.94
N UNK A 139 1.88 -3.68 -8.60
CA UNK A 139 2.45 -3.32 -7.37
C UNK A 139 2.64 -1.82 -7.29
N UNK A 140 2.86 -1.26 -8.28
CA UNK A 140 3.01 0.15 -8.37
C UNK A 140 1.72 0.92 -8.30
N UNK A 141 0.77 0.26 -8.61
CA UNK A 141 -0.51 0.80 -8.55
C UNK A 141 -1.16 0.66 -7.22
N UNK A 142 -0.59 -0.07 -6.39
CA UNK A 142 -1.05 -0.27 -5.10
C UNK A 142 -0.86 0.96 -4.30
N UNK A 143 -1.71 1.29 -3.50
CA UNK A 143 -1.70 2.39 -2.65
C UNK A 143 -1.47 2.07 -1.22
N UNK A 144 -1.40 1.08 -0.95
CA UNK A 144 -1.15 0.60 0.34
C UNK A 144 0.23 0.10 0.41
N UNK A 145 1.00 0.73 0.25
CA UNK A 145 2.35 0.46 0.27
C UNK A 145 2.89 -0.32 1.39
N LEU A 146 2.74 -0.10 2.34
CA LEU A 146 3.29 -0.88 3.47
C LEU A 146 2.40 -2.05 3.84
N ALA A 147 1.14 -1.86 3.78
CA ALA A 147 0.21 -2.94 4.12
C ALA A 147 0.21 -4.05 3.08
N VAL A 148 0.52 -3.69 1.86
CA VAL A 148 0.84 -4.66 0.82
C VAL A 148 2.34 -4.45 0.59
N PRO A 149 3.16 -5.32 1.14
CA PRO A 149 4.61 -5.04 1.24
C PRO A 149 5.36 -5.23 -0.06
N CYS A 150 5.08 -4.37 -1.01
CA CYS A 150 5.72 -4.44 -2.33
C CYS A 150 7.22 -4.28 -2.24
N HIS A 151 7.73 -3.69 -1.17
CA HIS A 151 9.17 -3.55 -1.00
C HIS A 151 9.87 -4.90 -0.89
N ARG A 152 9.12 -5.95 -0.60
CA ARG A 152 9.69 -7.30 -0.47
C ARG A 152 9.78 -8.05 -1.80
N VAL A 153 9.44 -7.39 -2.90
CA VAL A 153 9.56 -8.02 -4.22
C VAL A 153 10.74 -7.40 -4.93
N VAL A 154 11.67 -8.25 -5.39
CA VAL A 154 12.96 -7.81 -5.93
C VAL A 154 13.23 -8.48 -7.27
N ARG A 155 14.24 -8.00 -7.96
CA ARG A 155 14.64 -8.61 -9.23
C ARG A 155 15.34 -9.96 -8.98
N SER A 156 15.30 -10.80 -10.02
CA SER A 156 15.91 -12.12 -9.90
C SER A 156 17.41 -12.07 -9.63
N ASP A 157 18.08 -11.03 -10.08
CA ASP A 157 19.51 -10.90 -9.84
C ASP A 157 19.82 -10.30 -8.47
N GLY A 158 18.79 -10.07 -7.67
CA GLY A 158 18.97 -9.51 -6.35
C GLY A 158 19.06 -8.01 -6.29
N ALA A 159 19.07 -7.35 -7.43
CA ALA A 159 19.12 -5.89 -7.44
C ALA A 159 17.78 -5.32 -7.04
N LEU A 160 17.80 -4.15 -6.41
CA LEU A 160 16.57 -3.44 -6.12
C LEU A 160 16.07 -2.81 -7.41
N ALA A 161 14.83 -3.05 -7.74
CA ALA A 161 14.27 -2.47 -8.94
C ALA A 161 12.96 -1.84 -8.59
N GLY A 162 12.71 -0.68 -9.08
CA GLY A 162 11.45 -0.01 -8.95
C GLY A 162 10.79 -0.05 -7.58
N TYR A 163 10.39 1.08 -7.11
CA TYR A 163 9.55 1.16 -5.93
C TYR A 163 8.85 2.50 -6.05
N ARG A 164 7.54 2.49 -5.87
CA ARG A 164 6.79 3.71 -6.05
C ARG A 164 7.31 4.86 -5.19
N TRP A 165 7.77 4.57 -4.00
CA TRP A 165 8.18 5.62 -3.08
C TRP A 165 9.70 5.77 -2.97
N GLY A 166 10.43 5.26 -3.95
CA GLY A 166 11.86 5.49 -4.05
C GLY A 166 12.70 4.33 -3.57
N LEU A 167 13.81 4.10 -4.27
CA LEU A 167 14.67 2.98 -3.93
C LEU A 167 15.35 3.14 -2.58
N ASP A 168 15.61 4.38 -2.16
CA ASP A 168 16.21 4.58 -0.85
C ASP A 168 15.29 4.09 0.25
N ARG A 169 13.99 4.34 0.13
CA ARG A 169 13.04 3.86 1.12
C ARG A 169 12.91 2.35 1.05
N LYS A 170 12.94 1.79 -0.16
CA LYS A 170 12.87 0.34 -0.30
C LYS A 170 14.05 -0.31 0.42
N ARG A 171 15.24 0.24 0.19
CA ARG A 171 16.45 -0.29 0.80
C ARG A 171 16.37 -0.20 2.32
N GLN A 172 15.89 0.94 2.82
CA GLN A 172 15.78 1.14 4.25
C GLN A 172 14.78 0.16 4.88
N LEU A 173 13.64 -0.03 4.23
CA LEU A 173 12.64 -0.96 4.75
C LEU A 173 13.18 -2.37 4.80
N LEU A 174 13.87 -2.80 3.74
CA LEU A 174 14.42 -4.15 3.73
C LEU A 174 15.51 -4.31 4.77
N ARG A 175 16.34 -3.29 4.93
CA ARG A 175 17.41 -3.35 5.92
C ARG A 175 16.83 -3.48 7.31
N ASN A 176 15.78 -2.73 7.61
CA ASN A 176 15.18 -2.80 8.93
C ASN A 176 14.59 -4.18 9.22
N GLU A 177 14.11 -4.84 8.18
CA GLU A 177 13.50 -6.15 8.37
C GLU A 177 14.50 -7.25 8.63
N VAL A 178 15.70 -7.16 8.07
CA VAL A 178 16.67 -8.21 8.32
C VAL A 178 17.32 -8.09 9.70
N GLN A 179 17.08 -7.01 10.40
CA GLN A 179 17.64 -6.85 11.73
C GLN A 179 16.71 -7.40 12.81
N ILE A 180 15.62 -8.00 12.42
CA ILE A 180 14.65 -8.49 13.38
C ILE A 180 15.13 -9.71 14.12
#